data_2b6dffabdd153101ecd6f616db754f6f
#
_entry.id   2b6dffabdd153101ecd6f616db754f6f
#
_cell.length_a   1.000
_cell.length_b   1.000
_cell.length_c   1.000
_cell.angle_alpha   90.00
_cell.angle_beta   90.00
_cell.angle_gamma   90.00
#
_symmetry.space_group_name_H-M   'P 1'
#
loop_
_entity.id
_entity.type
_entity.pdbx_description
1 polymer ?
#
loop_
_entity_poly.entity_id
_entity_poly.type
_entity_poly.pdbx_seq_one_letter_code
_entity_poly.pdbx_strand_id
1 'polypeptide(L)'
;LRRKWSIPIILTLERTHTIRISELKKLFPNSTEKMLIETLELLLKNKIIKKKEYEVYPKHTEYKLTSYGVVISEILKEIQNRYNEYKDII
;
A
#
# COMPACT_ATOMS: atom_id res chain seq x y z
N LEU A 1 4.22 2.04 11.90
CA LEU A 1 5.09 1.48 10.87
C LEU A 1 6.31 2.37 10.68
N ARG A 2 7.46 1.73 10.67
CA ARG A 2 8.72 2.47 10.56
C ARG A 2 9.03 2.92 9.14
N ARG A 3 8.47 2.20 8.16
CA ARG A 3 8.75 2.48 6.76
C ARG A 3 7.87 3.63 6.28
N LYS A 4 8.52 4.62 5.73
CA LYS A 4 7.88 5.85 5.25
C LYS A 4 6.73 5.60 4.27
N TRP A 5 6.85 4.55 3.45
CA TRP A 5 5.90 4.29 2.37
C TRP A 5 4.81 3.29 2.72
N SER A 6 4.85 2.68 3.92
CA SER A 6 3.89 1.63 4.28
C SER A 6 2.44 2.11 4.28
N ILE A 7 2.16 3.19 5.00
CA ILE A 7 0.80 3.70 5.09
C ILE A 7 0.29 4.21 3.74
N PRO A 8 1.07 5.03 3.00
CA PRO A 8 0.64 5.47 1.67
C PRO A 8 0.34 4.32 0.72
N ILE A 9 1.13 3.24 0.75
CA ILE A 9 0.89 2.09 -0.11
C ILE A 9 -0.40 1.36 0.27
N ILE A 10 -0.63 1.16 1.57
CA ILE A 10 -1.86 0.51 2.05
C ILE A 10 -3.08 1.30 1.58
N LEU A 11 -3.06 2.62 1.75
CA LEU A 11 -4.17 3.47 1.36
C LEU A 11 -4.37 3.50 -0.15
N THR A 12 -3.27 3.44 -0.91
CA THR A 12 -3.35 3.36 -2.36
C THR A 12 -4.02 2.05 -2.79
N LEU A 13 -3.64 0.93 -2.17
CA LEU A 13 -4.22 -0.37 -2.49
C LEU A 13 -5.71 -0.44 -2.13
N GLU A 14 -6.13 0.25 -1.07
CA GLU A 14 -7.55 0.33 -0.74
C GLU A 14 -8.33 0.97 -1.88
N ARG A 15 -7.75 1.99 -2.51
CA ARG A 15 -8.39 2.72 -3.59
C ARG A 15 -8.32 2.00 -4.93
N THR A 16 -7.18 1.41 -5.26
CA THR A 16 -6.94 0.82 -6.59
C THR A 16 -7.30 -0.65 -6.68
N HIS A 17 -7.44 -1.34 -5.54
CA HIS A 17 -7.68 -2.77 -5.39
C HIS A 17 -6.47 -3.63 -5.74
N THR A 18 -5.86 -3.45 -6.91
CA THR A 18 -4.62 -4.14 -7.29
C THR A 18 -3.65 -3.12 -7.84
N ILE A 19 -2.35 -3.41 -7.72
CA ILE A 19 -1.34 -2.52 -8.26
C ILE A 19 -0.06 -3.28 -8.59
N ARG A 20 0.66 -2.80 -9.60
CA ARG A 20 1.99 -3.31 -9.98
C ARG A 20 3.05 -2.35 -9.46
N ILE A 21 4.30 -2.85 -9.36
CA ILE A 21 5.43 -2.00 -8.94
C ILE A 21 5.60 -0.79 -9.85
N SER A 22 5.45 -0.97 -11.15
CA SER A 22 5.60 0.14 -12.09
C SER A 22 4.56 1.23 -11.84
N GLU A 23 3.35 0.86 -11.45
CA GLU A 23 2.31 1.82 -11.13
C GLU A 23 2.61 2.54 -9.81
N LEU A 24 3.10 1.78 -8.81
CA LEU A 24 3.52 2.39 -7.56
C LEU A 24 4.64 3.41 -7.78
N LYS A 25 5.58 3.09 -8.63
CA LYS A 25 6.69 3.99 -8.92
C LYS A 25 6.19 5.31 -9.53
N LYS A 26 5.17 5.24 -10.38
CA LYS A 26 4.57 6.44 -10.96
C LYS A 26 3.86 7.28 -9.91
N LEU A 27 3.18 6.63 -8.96
CA LEU A 27 2.46 7.33 -7.90
C LEU A 27 3.39 7.92 -6.85
N PHE A 28 4.54 7.31 -6.65
CA PHE A 28 5.52 7.74 -5.65
C PHE A 28 6.87 7.99 -6.33
N PRO A 29 6.97 9.05 -7.14
CA PRO A 29 8.17 9.28 -7.96
C PRO A 29 9.43 9.57 -7.15
N ASN A 30 9.27 9.98 -5.88
CA ASN A 30 10.41 10.24 -5.00
C ASN A 30 10.94 8.97 -4.31
N SER A 31 10.27 7.83 -4.52
CA SER A 31 10.73 6.56 -3.97
C SER A 31 11.69 5.89 -4.96
N THR A 32 12.51 4.98 -4.45
CA THR A 32 13.28 4.10 -5.32
C THR A 32 12.55 2.77 -5.44
N GLU A 33 12.82 2.04 -6.52
CA GLU A 33 12.24 0.71 -6.67
C GLU A 33 12.63 -0.20 -5.51
N LYS A 34 13.87 -0.08 -5.05
CA LYS A 34 14.35 -0.85 -3.90
C LYS A 34 13.50 -0.59 -2.66
N MET A 35 13.22 0.68 -2.39
CA MET A 35 12.41 1.05 -1.22
C MET A 35 10.98 0.51 -1.32
N LEU A 36 10.42 0.56 -2.53
CA LEU A 36 9.07 0.03 -2.76
C LEU A 36 9.04 -1.48 -2.57
N ILE A 37 10.02 -2.20 -3.12
CA ILE A 37 10.11 -3.65 -2.97
C ILE A 37 10.26 -4.03 -1.50
N GLU A 38 11.14 -3.36 -0.77
CA GLU A 38 11.33 -3.63 0.65
C GLU A 38 10.05 -3.41 1.44
N THR A 39 9.32 -2.35 1.13
CA THR A 39 8.06 -2.08 1.79
C THR A 39 7.02 -3.16 1.47
N LEU A 40 6.92 -3.54 0.20
CA LEU A 40 5.99 -4.60 -0.20
C LEU A 40 6.33 -5.93 0.48
N GLU A 41 7.61 -6.27 0.60
CA GLU A 41 8.01 -7.49 1.28
C GLU A 41 7.62 -7.45 2.76
N LEU A 42 7.79 -6.30 3.40
CA LEU A 42 7.38 -6.13 4.78
C LEU A 42 5.86 -6.34 4.94
N LEU A 43 5.09 -5.75 4.05
CA LEU A 43 3.64 -5.89 4.10
C LEU A 43 3.20 -7.33 3.80
N LEU A 44 3.88 -8.01 2.89
CA LEU A 44 3.63 -9.43 2.61
C LEU A 44 3.93 -10.28 3.83
N LYS A 45 5.06 -10.05 4.48
CA LYS A 45 5.47 -10.78 5.67
C LYS A 45 4.45 -10.65 6.79
N ASN A 46 3.87 -9.48 6.93
CA ASN A 46 2.88 -9.20 7.96
C ASN A 46 1.44 -9.53 7.52
N LYS A 47 1.29 -10.14 6.36
CA LYS A 47 0.02 -10.60 5.82
C LYS A 47 -1.01 -9.48 5.63
N ILE A 48 -0.51 -8.27 5.42
CA ILE A 48 -1.35 -7.11 5.12
C ILE A 48 -1.72 -7.10 3.64
N ILE A 49 -0.79 -7.54 2.80
CA ILE A 49 -1.02 -7.67 1.36
C ILE A 49 -0.70 -9.09 0.92
N LYS A 50 -1.18 -9.43 -0.27
CA LYS A 50 -0.83 -10.66 -0.95
C LYS A 50 -0.48 -10.33 -2.39
N LYS A 51 0.21 -11.24 -3.07
CA LYS A 51 0.60 -11.02 -4.45
C LYS A 51 0.13 -12.18 -5.32
N LYS A 52 -0.08 -11.87 -6.59
CA LYS A 52 -0.36 -12.88 -7.61
C LYS A 52 0.63 -12.67 -8.75
N GLU A 53 1.33 -13.73 -9.11
CA GLU A 53 2.28 -13.70 -10.20
C GLU A 53 1.61 -14.26 -11.45
N TYR A 54 1.73 -13.51 -12.55
CA TYR A 54 1.16 -13.91 -13.84
C TYR A 54 2.27 -14.40 -14.74
N GLU A 55 2.14 -15.66 -15.17
CA GLU A 55 3.15 -16.30 -16.01
C GLU A 55 2.94 -16.02 -17.49
N VAL A 56 1.76 -15.54 -17.89
CA VAL A 56 1.49 -15.19 -19.29
C VAL A 56 2.13 -13.86 -19.62
N TYR A 57 2.50 -13.70 -20.88
CA TYR A 57 3.16 -12.47 -21.32
C TYR A 57 2.18 -11.29 -21.34
N PRO A 58 2.62 -10.12 -20.87
CA PRO A 58 3.89 -9.88 -20.18
C PRO A 58 3.82 -10.37 -18.73
N LYS A 59 4.89 -11.05 -18.29
CA LYS A 59 4.97 -11.54 -16.92
C LYS A 59 4.96 -10.33 -15.97
N HIS A 60 4.13 -10.42 -14.94
CA HIS A 60 4.05 -9.35 -13.95
C HIS A 60 3.50 -9.88 -12.64
N THR A 61 3.64 -9.08 -11.59
CA THR A 61 3.11 -9.39 -10.28
C THR A 61 2.14 -8.28 -9.86
N GLU A 62 0.97 -8.67 -9.40
CA GLU A 62 -0.01 -7.74 -8.84
C GLU A 62 -0.11 -7.93 -7.34
N TYR A 63 -0.24 -6.83 -6.63
CA TYR A 63 -0.38 -6.80 -5.18
C TYR A 63 -1.78 -6.32 -4.82
N LYS A 64 -2.34 -6.87 -3.76
CA LYS A 64 -3.63 -6.45 -3.25
C LYS A 64 -3.71 -6.67 -1.76
N LEU A 65 -4.64 -5.99 -1.10
CA LEU A 65 -4.84 -6.15 0.34
C LEU A 65 -5.44 -7.54 0.63
N THR A 66 -5.02 -8.11 1.75
CA THR A 66 -5.71 -9.28 2.34
C THR A 66 -6.94 -8.75 3.08
N SER A 67 -7.79 -9.68 3.57
CA SER A 67 -8.91 -9.28 4.42
C SER A 67 -8.42 -8.49 5.63
N TYR A 68 -7.31 -8.92 6.23
CA TYR A 68 -6.68 -8.21 7.33
C TYR A 68 -6.22 -6.82 6.89
N GLY A 69 -5.61 -6.73 5.70
CA GLY A 69 -5.17 -5.46 5.15
C GLY A 69 -6.31 -4.48 4.92
N VAL A 70 -7.48 -4.99 4.49
CA VAL A 70 -8.66 -4.14 4.32
C VAL A 70 -9.07 -3.54 5.67
N VAL A 71 -9.10 -4.35 6.72
CA VAL A 71 -9.44 -3.84 8.06
C VAL A 71 -8.44 -2.75 8.48
N ILE A 72 -7.14 -3.00 8.26
CA ILE A 72 -6.12 -2.01 8.60
C ILE A 72 -6.33 -0.72 7.81
N SER A 73 -6.64 -0.82 6.51
CA SER A 73 -6.86 0.37 5.69
C SER A 73 -8.04 1.18 6.19
N GLU A 74 -9.09 0.52 6.64
CA GLU A 74 -10.26 1.20 7.19
C GLU A 74 -9.91 1.95 8.48
N ILE A 75 -9.11 1.33 9.34
CA ILE A 75 -8.67 1.97 10.58
C ILE A 75 -7.81 3.18 10.26
N LEU A 76 -6.89 3.06 9.31
CA LEU A 76 -6.03 4.16 8.91
C LEU A 76 -6.83 5.32 8.34
N LYS A 77 -7.85 5.05 7.53
CA LYS A 77 -8.71 6.08 6.98
C LYS A 77 -9.47 6.80 8.09
N GLU A 78 -9.95 6.05 9.08
CA GLU A 78 -10.66 6.64 10.22
C GLU A 78 -9.74 7.58 10.99
N ILE A 79 -8.50 7.16 11.22
CA ILE A 79 -7.52 8.01 11.91
C ILE A 79 -7.28 9.29 11.12
N GLN A 80 -7.12 9.20 9.81
CA GLN A 80 -6.93 10.39 8.97
C GLN A 80 -8.12 11.31 9.01
N ASN A 81 -9.33 10.76 8.96
CA ASN A 81 -10.56 11.56 9.01
C ASN A 81 -10.67 12.30 10.34
N ARG A 82 -10.37 11.61 11.44
CA ARG A 82 -10.38 12.23 12.75
C ARG A 82 -9.36 13.34 12.86
N TYR A 83 -8.14 13.09 12.37
CA TYR A 83 -7.10 14.10 12.36
C TYR A 83 -7.56 15.34 11.58
N ASN A 84 -8.15 15.13 10.40
CA ASN A 84 -8.59 16.23 9.55
C ASN A 84 -9.72 17.04 10.20
N GLU A 85 -10.59 16.38 10.98
CA GLU A 85 -11.65 17.08 11.71
C GLU A 85 -11.11 18.04 12.77
N TYR A 86 -10.04 17.66 13.45
CA TYR A 86 -9.58 18.37 14.64
C TYR A 86 -8.31 19.19 14.43
N LYS A 87 -7.64 19.05 13.31
CA LYS A 87 -6.36 19.74 13.10
C LYS A 87 -6.48 21.26 13.13
N ASP A 88 -7.62 21.81 12.71
CA ASP A 88 -7.86 23.25 12.66
C ASP A 88 -8.30 23.80 14.01
N ILE A 89 -8.66 22.93 14.94
CA ILE A 89 -9.09 23.33 16.28
C ILE A 89 -7.89 23.46 17.20
N ILE A 90 -6.88 22.66 16.96
CA ILE A 90 -5.65 22.66 17.74
C ILE A 90 -4.73 23.80 17.29
#